data_812f62a0809fafc71f733125aa3bef2d
#
_entry.id   812f62a0809fafc71f733125aa3bef2d
#
_cell.length_a   1.000
_cell.length_b   1.000
_cell.length_c   1.000
_cell.angle_alpha   90.00
_cell.angle_beta   90.00
_cell.angle_gamma   90.00
#
_symmetry.space_group_name_H-M   'P 1'
#
loop_
_entity.id
_entity.type
_entity.pdbx_description
1 polymer ?
#
loop_
_entity_poly.entity_id
_entity_poly.type
_entity_poly.pdbx_seq_one_letter_code
_entity_poly.pdbx_strand_id
1 'polypeptide(L)'
;MRSVTLSLVPMATTWRFPARPTPSGTTIPRVANKDRLTGLDSSFLHLEQGSAHMHVAGCSVFAGSAPAYEELVEAIESRLHLVPRYRQRLAFVPLSQGRPVWVDDPHFKVDYHVRHTALPKPGGEDELKRLAGRVFSQALDRSRPLWELWLVEGLADDRFAVLSKTHHALVDGISGVDIATVLFDTSPDPLPVAPPDHEWVARPLPTGAQLLADALLERATVPAEVVRGIRATLRGPRAVATRAAKACASVSTLAWTGLQAAPSSPFNVRIGPHRRFTWVRADLGRFKAIKNSLGGTVNDVVLTVVAGALGSYMRIHGRDTEGMGLRAMVPVSIRADIERGALGNRVAAMWATLPVGITDPVERLRAVSLAMDEVKQSGQAVGAEILTSLTGFAPPTIMAQAARLQARQRLFNLVVTNVPGPQFPLYLLGRELEAVYPMVPLAENTALGIAILSYNGQLNFGLV
;
A
#
# COMPACT_ATOMS: atom_id res chain seq x y z
N MET A 1 20.11 -31.07 -43.64
CA MET A 1 20.77 -30.59 -42.40
C MET A 1 21.16 -29.14 -42.61
N ARG A 2 20.38 -28.21 -42.06
CA ARG A 2 20.74 -26.77 -42.01
C ARG A 2 20.63 -26.41 -40.53
N SER A 3 21.77 -26.11 -39.92
CA SER A 3 21.90 -25.63 -38.56
C SER A 3 21.37 -24.19 -38.45
N VAL A 4 20.39 -23.94 -37.58
CA VAL A 4 19.92 -22.60 -37.20
C VAL A 4 20.63 -22.23 -35.93
N THR A 5 21.56 -21.29 -36.03
CA THR A 5 22.24 -20.71 -34.87
C THR A 5 21.34 -19.62 -34.30
N LEU A 6 20.77 -19.85 -33.10
CA LEU A 6 20.05 -18.83 -32.33
C LEU A 6 21.06 -17.93 -31.62
N SER A 7 21.18 -16.70 -32.09
CA SER A 7 21.93 -15.65 -31.44
C SER A 7 21.11 -15.07 -30.29
N LEU A 8 21.58 -15.27 -29.08
CA LEU A 8 21.07 -14.61 -27.87
C LEU A 8 21.56 -13.16 -27.86
N VAL A 9 20.64 -12.23 -28.06
CA VAL A 9 20.87 -10.80 -27.83
C VAL A 9 20.53 -10.51 -26.36
N PRO A 10 21.44 -9.96 -25.54
CA PRO A 10 21.10 -9.56 -24.18
C PRO A 10 20.26 -8.28 -24.21
N MET A 11 19.00 -8.36 -23.82
CA MET A 11 18.19 -7.17 -23.54
C MET A 11 18.63 -6.56 -22.21
N ALA A 12 19.64 -5.69 -22.25
CA ALA A 12 19.88 -4.75 -21.18
C ALA A 12 18.81 -3.65 -21.27
N THR A 13 17.77 -3.76 -20.47
CA THR A 13 16.75 -2.71 -20.34
C THR A 13 17.33 -1.59 -19.48
N THR A 14 18.03 -0.66 -20.12
CA THR A 14 18.43 0.60 -19.47
C THR A 14 17.19 1.46 -19.28
N TRP A 15 16.73 1.57 -18.04
CA TRP A 15 15.71 2.53 -17.62
C TRP A 15 16.26 3.94 -17.81
N ARG A 16 15.89 4.62 -18.90
CA ARG A 16 16.12 6.06 -19.07
C ARG A 16 14.93 6.81 -18.50
N PHE A 17 15.17 7.61 -17.47
CA PHE A 17 14.20 8.60 -17.00
C PHE A 17 13.98 9.65 -18.11
N PRO A 18 12.74 10.07 -18.40
CA PRO A 18 12.50 11.16 -19.34
C PRO A 18 13.05 12.47 -18.76
N ALA A 19 13.88 13.17 -19.52
CA ALA A 19 14.39 14.49 -19.18
C ALA A 19 13.24 15.46 -18.91
N ARG A 20 13.34 16.25 -17.83
CA ARG A 20 12.41 17.35 -17.56
C ARG A 20 12.46 18.37 -18.69
N PRO A 21 11.31 18.86 -19.18
CA PRO A 21 11.30 19.99 -20.08
C PRO A 21 11.80 21.26 -19.37
N THR A 22 12.74 21.97 -20.00
CA THR A 22 13.20 23.30 -19.57
C THR A 22 12.04 24.30 -19.57
N PRO A 23 11.90 25.15 -18.54
CA PRO A 23 10.83 26.14 -18.51
C PRO A 23 11.16 27.29 -19.48
N SER A 24 10.44 27.35 -20.61
CA SER A 24 10.34 28.56 -21.40
C SER A 24 9.46 29.57 -20.66
N GLY A 25 10.01 30.77 -20.44
CA GLY A 25 9.37 31.80 -19.65
C GLY A 25 8.06 32.32 -20.26
N THR A 26 6.98 31.99 -19.59
CA THR A 26 5.72 32.75 -19.60
C THR A 26 5.12 32.57 -18.21
N THR A 27 4.95 33.66 -17.51
CA THR A 27 4.38 33.71 -16.16
C THR A 27 2.90 33.35 -16.24
N ILE A 28 2.58 32.06 -16.19
CA ILE A 28 1.22 31.56 -15.98
C ILE A 28 0.96 31.63 -14.47
N PRO A 29 -0.22 32.12 -14.01
CA PRO A 29 -0.52 32.14 -12.59
C PRO A 29 -0.36 30.73 -12.00
N ARG A 30 0.38 30.63 -10.91
CA ARG A 30 0.67 29.37 -10.18
C ARG A 30 -0.66 28.71 -9.79
N VAL A 31 -1.11 27.80 -10.63
CA VAL A 31 -2.26 26.95 -10.35
C VAL A 31 -1.79 25.85 -9.39
N ALA A 32 -2.54 25.71 -8.29
CA ALA A 32 -2.54 24.62 -7.31
C ALA A 32 -1.16 24.11 -6.89
N ASN A 33 -0.86 24.18 -5.62
CA ASN A 33 0.34 23.59 -5.03
C ASN A 33 0.42 22.10 -5.41
N LYS A 34 1.37 21.73 -6.27
CA LYS A 34 1.57 20.38 -6.80
C LYS A 34 1.84 19.34 -5.69
N ASP A 35 2.18 19.79 -4.49
CA ASP A 35 2.54 18.97 -3.35
C ASP A 35 1.36 18.70 -2.39
N ARG A 36 0.12 19.02 -2.78
CA ARG A 36 -1.07 18.75 -1.97
C ARG A 36 -1.43 17.26 -2.01
N LEU A 37 -1.83 16.70 -0.85
CA LEU A 37 -2.29 15.33 -0.75
C LEU A 37 -3.48 15.08 -1.69
N THR A 38 -3.55 13.89 -2.26
CA THR A 38 -4.76 13.44 -2.96
C THR A 38 -5.92 13.27 -1.97
N GLY A 39 -7.16 13.17 -2.47
CA GLY A 39 -8.31 12.88 -1.61
C GLY A 39 -8.16 11.56 -0.87
N LEU A 40 -7.60 10.55 -1.55
CA LEU A 40 -7.34 9.22 -0.98
C LEU A 40 -6.29 9.27 0.13
N ASP A 41 -5.13 9.89 -0.11
CA ASP A 41 -4.06 9.99 0.89
C ASP A 41 -4.52 10.76 2.12
N SER A 42 -5.31 11.83 1.92
CA SER A 42 -5.92 12.59 3.00
C SER A 42 -6.92 11.75 3.80
N SER A 43 -7.62 10.80 3.17
CA SER A 43 -8.57 9.93 3.87
C SER A 43 -7.86 9.01 4.88
N PHE A 44 -6.66 8.52 4.58
CA PHE A 44 -5.87 7.73 5.53
C PHE A 44 -5.53 8.49 6.80
N LEU A 45 -5.26 9.81 6.69
CA LEU A 45 -5.03 10.65 7.87
C LEU A 45 -6.29 10.82 8.73
N HIS A 46 -7.48 10.80 8.12
CA HIS A 46 -8.75 10.91 8.84
C HIS A 46 -9.21 9.57 9.43
N LEU A 47 -8.84 8.44 8.81
CA LEU A 47 -9.09 7.09 9.32
C LEU A 47 -8.21 6.75 10.51
N GLU A 48 -7.06 7.41 10.65
CA GLU A 48 -6.15 7.20 11.77
C GLU A 48 -6.69 7.85 13.05
N GLN A 49 -7.37 7.04 13.87
CA GLN A 49 -7.99 7.45 15.12
C GLN A 49 -7.69 6.44 16.22
N GLY A 50 -7.46 6.94 17.44
CA GLY A 50 -7.21 6.09 18.61
C GLY A 50 -6.03 5.14 18.39
N SER A 51 -6.30 3.86 18.39
CA SER A 51 -5.30 2.80 18.16
C SER A 51 -5.15 2.41 16.69
N ALA A 52 -5.98 2.92 15.79
CA ALA A 52 -5.85 2.64 14.35
C ALA A 52 -4.79 3.54 13.73
N HIS A 53 -3.65 2.96 13.39
CA HIS A 53 -2.56 3.65 12.69
C HIS A 53 -2.55 3.23 11.22
N MET A 54 -2.50 4.20 10.32
CA MET A 54 -2.55 3.96 8.87
C MET A 54 -1.16 3.87 8.26
N HIS A 55 -0.28 3.09 8.87
CA HIS A 55 1.02 2.76 8.30
C HIS A 55 1.05 1.33 7.74
N VAL A 56 1.67 1.17 6.60
CA VAL A 56 2.15 -0.11 6.10
C VAL A 56 3.50 -0.40 6.72
N ALA A 57 3.81 -1.66 6.94
CA ALA A 57 5.08 -2.04 7.52
C ALA A 57 5.55 -3.38 6.95
N GLY A 58 6.81 -3.69 7.18
CA GLY A 58 7.42 -4.94 6.77
C GLY A 58 8.56 -5.35 7.67
N CYS A 59 8.76 -6.65 7.79
CA CYS A 59 9.92 -7.25 8.42
C CYS A 59 10.71 -7.98 7.34
N SER A 60 11.87 -7.45 6.98
CA SER A 60 12.81 -8.02 6.01
C SER A 60 13.93 -8.72 6.76
N VAL A 61 14.16 -10.00 6.47
CA VAL A 61 15.21 -10.83 7.10
C VAL A 61 16.30 -11.07 6.08
N PHE A 62 17.54 -10.86 6.49
CA PHE A 62 18.75 -10.96 5.67
C PHE A 62 19.70 -12.02 6.21
N ALA A 63 20.42 -12.68 5.30
CA ALA A 63 21.53 -13.56 5.62
C ALA A 63 22.78 -12.76 5.96
N GLY A 64 23.64 -13.32 6.80
CA GLY A 64 24.90 -12.74 7.21
C GLY A 64 24.78 -11.72 8.34
N SER A 65 25.92 -11.24 8.78
CA SER A 65 26.01 -10.25 9.86
C SER A 65 25.41 -8.89 9.44
N ALA A 66 24.80 -8.20 10.39
CA ALA A 66 24.27 -6.86 10.16
C ALA A 66 25.36 -5.90 9.66
N PRO A 67 25.02 -4.97 8.76
CA PRO A 67 25.93 -3.87 8.43
C PRO A 67 26.16 -2.98 9.66
N ALA A 68 27.25 -2.23 9.69
CA ALA A 68 27.41 -1.18 10.67
C ALA A 68 26.26 -0.16 10.52
N TYR A 69 25.83 0.42 11.64
CA TYR A 69 24.75 1.39 11.62
C TYR A 69 25.05 2.59 10.70
N GLU A 70 26.29 3.08 10.78
CA GLU A 70 26.79 4.18 9.96
C GLU A 70 26.78 3.82 8.46
N GLU A 71 27.15 2.59 8.09
CA GLU A 71 27.10 2.08 6.72
C GLU A 71 25.66 2.11 6.17
N LEU A 72 24.69 1.71 6.98
CA LEU A 72 23.28 1.76 6.60
C LEU A 72 22.78 3.20 6.45
N VAL A 73 23.14 4.10 7.37
CA VAL A 73 22.77 5.51 7.31
C VAL A 73 23.31 6.16 6.05
N GLU A 74 24.61 5.99 5.74
CA GLU A 74 25.24 6.51 4.53
C GLU A 74 24.58 5.97 3.26
N ALA A 75 24.23 4.67 3.23
CA ALA A 75 23.53 4.07 2.11
C ALA A 75 22.14 4.68 1.90
N ILE A 76 21.42 5.01 2.97
CA ILE A 76 20.12 5.67 2.90
C ILE A 76 20.28 7.11 2.42
N GLU A 77 21.20 7.88 3.01
CA GLU A 77 21.44 9.28 2.67
C GLU A 77 21.81 9.44 1.20
N SER A 78 22.69 8.57 0.68
CA SER A 78 23.09 8.58 -0.73
C SER A 78 21.91 8.36 -1.70
N ARG A 79 20.82 7.73 -1.26
CA ARG A 79 19.64 7.39 -2.07
C ARG A 79 18.42 8.27 -1.84
N LEU A 80 18.41 9.11 -0.80
CA LEU A 80 17.25 9.98 -0.48
C LEU A 80 16.87 10.97 -1.59
N HIS A 81 17.81 11.33 -2.47
CA HIS A 81 17.51 12.19 -3.62
C HIS A 81 16.59 11.48 -4.66
N LEU A 82 16.58 10.15 -4.68
CA LEU A 82 15.68 9.35 -5.52
C LEU A 82 14.24 9.35 -5.01
N VAL A 83 14.07 9.59 -3.71
CA VAL A 83 12.77 9.60 -3.01
C VAL A 83 12.57 10.90 -2.22
N PRO A 84 12.46 12.06 -2.88
CA PRO A 84 12.43 13.37 -2.22
C PRO A 84 11.32 13.50 -1.16
N ARG A 85 10.21 12.74 -1.32
CA ARG A 85 9.08 12.71 -0.39
C ARG A 85 9.48 12.26 1.02
N TYR A 86 10.53 11.46 1.15
CA TYR A 86 11.02 10.96 2.44
C TYR A 86 11.73 12.03 3.28
N ARG A 87 11.98 13.22 2.71
CA ARG A 87 12.46 14.40 3.43
C ARG A 87 11.35 15.45 3.66
N GLN A 88 10.10 15.09 3.37
CA GLN A 88 8.96 15.99 3.47
C GLN A 88 8.02 15.58 4.60
N ARG A 89 7.45 16.58 5.27
CA ARG A 89 6.43 16.42 6.31
C ARG A 89 5.12 17.07 5.90
N LEU A 90 4.07 16.80 6.66
CA LEU A 90 2.76 17.38 6.41
C LEU A 90 2.65 18.78 6.98
N ALA A 91 2.15 19.73 6.19
CA ALA A 91 1.69 21.03 6.63
C ALA A 91 0.16 21.09 6.51
N PHE A 92 -0.50 21.33 7.64
CA PHE A 92 -1.96 21.37 7.71
C PHE A 92 -2.47 22.78 7.41
N VAL A 93 -3.52 22.87 6.58
CA VAL A 93 -4.17 24.13 6.27
C VAL A 93 -4.94 24.63 7.50
N PRO A 94 -4.78 25.91 7.91
CA PRO A 94 -5.52 26.47 9.04
C PRO A 94 -7.03 26.28 8.90
N LEU A 95 -7.72 26.13 10.03
CA LEU A 95 -9.16 25.92 10.12
C LEU A 95 -9.66 24.70 9.34
N SER A 96 -8.78 23.75 9.01
CA SER A 96 -9.10 22.57 8.18
C SER A 96 -9.78 22.95 6.84
N GLN A 97 -9.43 24.08 6.26
CA GLN A 97 -10.05 24.58 5.04
C GLN A 97 -9.51 23.94 3.76
N GLY A 98 -8.51 23.06 3.86
CA GLY A 98 -7.94 22.35 2.73
C GLY A 98 -7.27 21.05 3.15
N ARG A 99 -6.95 20.23 2.16
CA ARG A 99 -6.12 19.02 2.38
C ARG A 99 -4.70 19.43 2.74
N PRO A 100 -3.98 18.67 3.58
CA PRO A 100 -2.59 18.94 3.88
C PRO A 100 -1.72 19.01 2.62
N VAL A 101 -0.58 19.67 2.74
CA VAL A 101 0.44 19.74 1.69
C VAL A 101 1.74 19.13 2.21
N TRP A 102 2.52 18.55 1.31
CA TRP A 102 3.87 18.11 1.60
C TRP A 102 4.82 19.32 1.52
N VAL A 103 5.61 19.50 2.57
CA VAL A 103 6.63 20.55 2.65
C VAL A 103 7.95 19.92 3.06
N ASP A 104 9.06 20.45 2.59
CA ASP A 104 10.37 19.99 3.02
C ASP A 104 10.52 20.20 4.52
N ASP A 105 11.09 19.24 5.22
CA ASP A 105 11.40 19.38 6.65
C ASP A 105 12.76 20.06 6.80
N PRO A 106 12.85 21.32 7.29
CA PRO A 106 14.12 22.02 7.43
C PRO A 106 15.01 21.44 8.54
N HIS A 107 14.44 20.60 9.39
CA HIS A 107 15.13 19.92 10.49
C HIS A 107 15.26 18.42 10.26
N PHE A 108 15.15 17.99 9.00
CA PHE A 108 15.29 16.58 8.64
C PHE A 108 16.66 16.06 9.07
N LYS A 109 16.65 14.95 9.81
CA LYS A 109 17.84 14.17 10.19
C LYS A 109 17.53 12.70 9.98
N VAL A 110 18.39 12.01 9.25
CA VAL A 110 18.20 10.59 8.96
C VAL A 110 18.25 9.74 10.24
N ASP A 111 19.08 10.09 11.22
CA ASP A 111 19.22 9.37 12.50
C ASP A 111 17.92 9.30 13.30
N TYR A 112 17.00 10.24 13.10
CA TYR A 112 15.67 10.16 13.71
C TYR A 112 14.84 9.04 13.10
N HIS A 113 15.00 8.79 11.81
CA HIS A 113 14.19 7.85 11.04
C HIS A 113 14.80 6.45 10.98
N VAL A 114 16.13 6.35 11.02
CA VAL A 114 16.87 5.10 11.05
C VAL A 114 17.24 4.80 12.48
N ARG A 115 16.79 3.68 12.99
CA ARG A 115 16.98 3.27 14.38
C ARG A 115 17.73 1.96 14.46
N HIS A 116 18.45 1.75 15.54
CA HIS A 116 19.25 0.56 15.77
C HIS A 116 18.82 -0.13 17.06
N THR A 117 18.69 -1.45 17.03
CA THR A 117 18.36 -2.27 18.19
C THR A 117 18.86 -3.69 18.01
N ALA A 118 18.88 -4.46 19.09
CA ALA A 118 19.24 -5.87 19.05
C ALA A 118 18.19 -6.74 19.73
N LEU A 119 18.08 -8.00 19.29
CA LEU A 119 17.24 -8.98 19.95
C LEU A 119 17.92 -9.53 21.21
N PRO A 120 17.17 -9.82 22.27
CA PRO A 120 17.68 -10.61 23.38
C PRO A 120 17.94 -12.05 22.91
N LYS A 121 18.93 -12.71 23.53
CA LYS A 121 19.17 -14.14 23.27
C LYS A 121 17.92 -14.97 23.62
N PRO A 122 17.60 -16.01 22.84
CA PRO A 122 18.40 -16.62 21.78
C PRO A 122 18.33 -15.91 20.41
N GLY A 123 17.54 -14.86 20.22
CA GLY A 123 17.43 -14.15 18.95
C GLY A 123 16.59 -14.89 17.90
N GLY A 124 15.64 -15.70 18.33
CA GLY A 124 14.77 -16.49 17.46
C GLY A 124 13.63 -15.68 16.83
N GLU A 125 12.81 -16.39 16.05
CA GLU A 125 11.65 -15.76 15.40
C GLU A 125 10.66 -15.14 16.38
N ASP A 126 10.47 -15.73 17.57
CA ASP A 126 9.51 -15.23 18.55
C ASP A 126 9.96 -13.89 19.15
N GLU A 127 11.26 -13.71 19.36
CA GLU A 127 11.85 -12.43 19.78
C GLU A 127 11.63 -11.38 18.70
N LEU A 128 11.88 -11.72 17.44
CA LEU A 128 11.67 -10.81 16.30
C LEU A 128 10.19 -10.46 16.12
N LYS A 129 9.28 -11.42 16.22
CA LYS A 129 7.82 -11.20 16.14
C LYS A 129 7.34 -10.27 17.25
N ARG A 130 7.85 -10.45 18.50
CA ARG A 130 7.51 -9.56 19.63
C ARG A 130 8.02 -8.14 19.40
N LEU A 131 9.26 -7.98 18.93
CA LEU A 131 9.83 -6.67 18.62
C LEU A 131 9.05 -5.98 17.49
N ALA A 132 8.80 -6.69 16.38
CA ALA A 132 8.02 -6.18 15.25
C ALA A 132 6.61 -5.75 15.68
N GLY A 133 5.90 -6.57 16.46
CA GLY A 133 4.60 -6.23 17.02
C GLY A 133 4.65 -4.95 17.86
N ARG A 134 5.69 -4.75 18.68
CA ARG A 134 5.89 -3.54 19.48
C ARG A 134 6.16 -2.31 18.59
N VAL A 135 7.04 -2.41 17.61
CA VAL A 135 7.38 -1.32 16.68
C VAL A 135 6.14 -0.92 15.87
N PHE A 136 5.38 -1.91 15.38
CA PHE A 136 4.18 -1.67 14.58
C PHE A 136 2.97 -1.19 15.40
N SER A 137 3.03 -1.29 16.72
CA SER A 137 2.02 -0.71 17.63
C SER A 137 2.15 0.81 17.79
N GLN A 138 3.32 1.38 17.47
CA GLN A 138 3.61 2.80 17.69
C GLN A 138 3.17 3.64 16.49
N ALA A 139 2.50 4.77 16.76
CA ALA A 139 2.18 5.75 15.73
C ALA A 139 3.45 6.41 15.19
N LEU A 140 3.40 6.86 13.94
CA LEU A 140 4.41 7.76 13.38
C LEU A 140 4.15 9.20 13.84
N ASP A 141 5.22 9.95 14.11
CA ASP A 141 5.14 11.37 14.45
C ASP A 141 4.75 12.19 13.21
N ARG A 142 3.53 12.75 13.23
CA ARG A 142 2.99 13.55 12.11
C ARG A 142 3.66 14.92 11.92
N SER A 143 4.48 15.36 12.87
CA SER A 143 5.27 16.58 12.75
C SER A 143 6.55 16.40 11.91
N ARG A 144 6.87 15.18 11.54
CA ARG A 144 8.08 14.76 10.82
C ARG A 144 7.71 13.98 9.55
N PRO A 145 8.68 13.68 8.67
CA PRO A 145 8.49 12.72 7.59
C PRO A 145 7.96 11.37 8.11
N LEU A 146 6.96 10.83 7.44
CA LEU A 146 6.10 9.76 7.97
C LEU A 146 6.67 8.36 7.68
N TRP A 147 7.89 8.10 8.13
CA TRP A 147 8.54 6.79 7.99
C TRP A 147 9.55 6.52 9.09
N GLU A 148 9.81 5.26 9.37
CA GLU A 148 10.87 4.76 10.25
C GLU A 148 11.45 3.48 9.69
N LEU A 149 12.74 3.26 9.92
CA LEU A 149 13.50 2.09 9.58
C LEU A 149 14.27 1.62 10.81
N TRP A 150 14.23 0.33 11.14
CA TRP A 150 14.92 -0.22 12.31
C TRP A 150 15.87 -1.32 11.87
N LEU A 151 17.17 -1.13 12.07
CA LEU A 151 18.16 -2.19 11.99
C LEU A 151 18.06 -3.04 13.25
N VAL A 152 17.86 -4.33 13.09
CA VAL A 152 17.70 -5.28 14.19
C VAL A 152 18.78 -6.34 14.11
N GLU A 153 19.71 -6.30 15.06
CA GLU A 153 20.79 -7.27 15.20
C GLU A 153 20.43 -8.42 16.14
N GLY A 154 21.33 -9.38 16.26
CA GLY A 154 21.23 -10.46 17.23
C GLY A 154 20.22 -11.54 16.87
N LEU A 155 19.85 -11.67 15.61
CA LEU A 155 19.10 -12.83 15.14
C LEU A 155 19.99 -14.08 15.15
N ALA A 156 19.36 -15.22 15.44
CA ALA A 156 20.02 -16.52 15.35
C ALA A 156 20.46 -16.83 13.90
N ASP A 157 21.39 -17.77 13.75
CA ASP A 157 21.90 -18.27 12.46
C ASP A 157 22.60 -17.20 11.60
N ASP A 158 23.33 -16.29 12.23
CA ASP A 158 24.05 -15.19 11.59
C ASP A 158 23.15 -14.42 10.62
N ARG A 159 22.05 -13.88 11.15
CA ARG A 159 21.06 -13.09 10.41
C ARG A 159 20.78 -11.77 11.10
N PHE A 160 20.21 -10.85 10.36
CA PHE A 160 19.65 -9.62 10.89
C PHE A 160 18.32 -9.30 10.22
N ALA A 161 17.62 -8.32 10.75
CA ALA A 161 16.38 -7.87 10.14
C ALA A 161 16.33 -6.35 9.99
N VAL A 162 15.51 -5.90 9.04
CA VAL A 162 15.13 -4.51 8.89
C VAL A 162 13.61 -4.42 9.04
N LEU A 163 13.14 -3.68 10.05
CA LEU A 163 11.71 -3.36 10.16
C LEU A 163 11.49 -2.00 9.51
N SER A 164 10.63 -1.97 8.50
CA SER A 164 10.22 -0.73 7.83
C SER A 164 8.79 -0.37 8.21
N LYS A 165 8.54 0.93 8.40
CA LYS A 165 7.21 1.45 8.71
C LYS A 165 7.03 2.78 7.99
N THR A 166 6.00 2.87 7.14
CA THR A 166 5.73 4.05 6.30
C THR A 166 4.24 4.34 6.32
N HIS A 167 3.84 5.59 6.54
CA HIS A 167 2.43 5.95 6.51
C HIS A 167 1.85 5.77 5.10
N HIS A 168 0.63 5.26 4.99
CA HIS A 168 -0.01 4.95 3.71
C HIS A 168 -0.13 6.17 2.79
N ALA A 169 -0.34 7.36 3.35
CA ALA A 169 -0.36 8.61 2.60
C ALA A 169 0.98 8.97 1.92
N LEU A 170 2.11 8.39 2.36
CA LEU A 170 3.42 8.64 1.77
C LEU A 170 3.73 7.65 0.64
N VAL A 171 3.25 6.41 0.74
CA VAL A 171 3.52 5.32 -0.23
C VAL A 171 2.77 5.51 -1.54
N ASP A 172 1.52 6.00 -1.50
CA ASP A 172 0.67 6.20 -2.69
C ASP A 172 0.97 7.52 -3.43
N GLY A 173 1.95 8.29 -2.96
CA GLY A 173 2.41 9.50 -3.66
C GLY A 173 2.92 9.19 -5.07
N ILE A 174 2.79 10.15 -5.95
CA ILE A 174 2.98 10.20 -7.42
C ILE A 174 4.12 9.33 -8.02
N SER A 175 5.02 8.77 -7.22
CA SER A 175 6.18 8.01 -7.70
C SER A 175 6.08 6.50 -7.53
N GLY A 176 5.21 5.96 -6.68
CA GLY A 176 5.13 4.51 -6.42
C GLY A 176 6.44 3.85 -5.96
N VAL A 177 7.46 4.66 -5.66
CA VAL A 177 8.79 4.22 -5.25
C VAL A 177 8.89 4.37 -3.76
N ASP A 178 8.91 3.26 -3.05
CA ASP A 178 9.15 3.20 -1.61
C ASP A 178 10.66 3.23 -1.32
N ILE A 179 11.05 3.66 -0.12
CA ILE A 179 12.46 3.66 0.32
C ILE A 179 13.06 2.27 0.23
N ALA A 180 12.29 1.22 0.55
CA ALA A 180 12.75 -0.16 0.41
C ALA A 180 13.13 -0.51 -1.04
N THR A 181 12.39 0.02 -2.03
CA THR A 181 12.66 -0.22 -3.46
C THR A 181 13.99 0.41 -3.91
N VAL A 182 14.35 1.56 -3.35
CA VAL A 182 15.62 2.22 -3.68
C VAL A 182 16.78 1.77 -2.81
N LEU A 183 16.50 1.16 -1.66
CA LEU A 183 17.49 0.69 -0.71
C LEU A 183 18.02 -0.70 -1.09
N PHE A 184 17.21 -1.54 -1.71
CA PHE A 184 17.58 -2.90 -2.08
C PHE A 184 18.18 -2.94 -3.49
N ASP A 185 19.30 -3.62 -3.61
CA ASP A 185 20.05 -3.82 -4.83
C ASP A 185 19.70 -5.18 -5.46
N THR A 186 19.90 -5.32 -6.78
CA THR A 186 19.69 -6.58 -7.51
C THR A 186 20.94 -7.43 -7.65
N SER A 187 22.06 -6.97 -7.07
CA SER A 187 23.36 -7.64 -7.07
C SER A 187 23.98 -7.51 -5.69
N PRO A 188 24.75 -8.50 -5.22
CA PRO A 188 25.53 -8.39 -4.00
C PRO A 188 26.61 -7.27 -4.09
N ASP A 189 27.09 -6.97 -5.29
CA ASP A 189 28.04 -5.90 -5.58
C ASP A 189 27.31 -4.79 -6.38
N PRO A 190 26.56 -3.90 -5.72
CA PRO A 190 25.76 -2.90 -6.39
C PRO A 190 26.64 -1.82 -7.03
N LEU A 191 26.18 -1.27 -8.15
CA LEU A 191 26.80 -0.11 -8.74
C LEU A 191 26.58 1.11 -7.83
N PRO A 192 27.58 1.99 -7.69
CA PRO A 192 27.43 3.23 -6.95
C PRO A 192 26.26 4.05 -7.46
N VAL A 193 25.44 4.54 -6.56
CA VAL A 193 24.35 5.46 -6.91
C VAL A 193 24.96 6.79 -7.31
N ALA A 194 24.54 7.32 -8.49
CA ALA A 194 25.00 8.63 -8.92
C ALA A 194 24.64 9.70 -7.88
N PRO A 195 25.56 10.56 -7.49
CA PRO A 195 25.27 11.64 -6.54
C PRO A 195 24.22 12.59 -7.14
N PRO A 196 23.47 13.31 -6.30
CA PRO A 196 22.52 14.32 -6.78
C PRO A 196 23.27 15.47 -7.48
N ASP A 197 22.67 16.06 -8.51
CA ASP A 197 23.23 17.21 -9.26
C ASP A 197 23.50 18.43 -8.36
N HIS A 198 22.72 18.57 -7.28
CA HIS A 198 22.82 19.66 -6.33
C HIS A 198 22.60 19.14 -4.90
N GLU A 199 23.30 19.77 -3.95
CA GLU A 199 23.03 19.55 -2.53
C GLU A 199 21.58 19.89 -2.20
N TRP A 200 20.94 19.05 -1.40
CA TRP A 200 19.56 19.28 -1.02
C TRP A 200 19.47 20.40 0.02
N VAL A 201 18.71 21.42 -0.31
CA VAL A 201 18.37 22.52 0.61
C VAL A 201 16.85 22.57 0.76
N ALA A 202 16.36 22.58 2.00
CA ALA A 202 14.93 22.65 2.27
C ALA A 202 14.34 23.94 1.71
N ARG A 203 13.24 23.83 0.96
CA ARG A 203 12.48 24.99 0.45
C ARG A 203 11.84 25.72 1.64
N PRO A 204 11.71 27.06 1.56
CA PRO A 204 11.00 27.83 2.58
C PRO A 204 9.61 27.30 2.87
N LEU A 205 9.24 27.22 4.14
CA LEU A 205 7.93 26.76 4.56
C LEU A 205 6.86 27.79 4.19
N PRO A 206 5.72 27.39 3.61
CA PRO A 206 4.61 28.30 3.38
C PRO A 206 4.00 28.75 4.71
N THR A 207 3.61 30.02 4.79
CA THR A 207 2.87 30.55 5.94
C THR A 207 1.45 29.99 5.99
N GLY A 208 0.83 30.01 7.16
CA GLY A 208 -0.59 29.63 7.30
C GLY A 208 -1.52 30.44 6.41
N ALA A 209 -1.24 31.72 6.20
CA ALA A 209 -2.01 32.58 5.30
C ALA A 209 -1.87 32.12 3.83
N GLN A 210 -0.67 31.77 3.38
CA GLN A 210 -0.44 31.23 2.03
C GLN A 210 -1.18 29.92 1.84
N LEU A 211 -1.09 28.98 2.80
CA LEU A 211 -1.79 27.69 2.75
C LEU A 211 -3.32 27.88 2.65
N LEU A 212 -3.87 28.85 3.40
CA LEU A 212 -5.28 29.17 3.37
C LEU A 212 -5.69 29.80 2.03
N ALA A 213 -4.92 30.76 1.54
CA ALA A 213 -5.18 31.40 0.25
C ALA A 213 -5.15 30.39 -0.90
N ASP A 214 -4.15 29.50 -0.95
CA ASP A 214 -4.05 28.44 -1.95
C ASP A 214 -5.24 27.47 -1.88
N ALA A 215 -5.72 27.14 -0.68
CA ALA A 215 -6.88 26.27 -0.51
C ALA A 215 -8.18 26.92 -0.97
N LEU A 216 -8.34 28.22 -0.75
CA LEU A 216 -9.52 28.98 -1.21
C LEU A 216 -9.51 29.16 -2.73
N LEU A 217 -8.35 29.43 -3.33
CA LEU A 217 -8.19 29.51 -4.78
C LEU A 217 -8.51 28.17 -5.45
N GLU A 218 -8.00 27.07 -4.91
CA GLU A 218 -8.33 25.72 -5.40
C GLU A 218 -9.84 25.49 -5.41
N ARG A 219 -10.53 25.82 -4.32
CA ARG A 219 -12.00 25.72 -4.24
C ARG A 219 -12.73 26.57 -5.27
N ALA A 220 -12.23 27.74 -5.59
CA ALA A 220 -12.83 28.63 -6.58
C ALA A 220 -12.62 28.12 -8.03
N THR A 221 -11.50 27.45 -8.31
CA THR A 221 -11.15 26.99 -9.66
C THR A 221 -11.73 25.63 -10.01
N VAL A 222 -11.88 24.73 -9.04
CA VAL A 222 -12.42 23.39 -9.21
C VAL A 222 -13.78 23.34 -9.93
N PRO A 223 -14.80 24.15 -9.58
CA PRO A 223 -16.07 24.13 -10.30
C PRO A 223 -15.94 24.41 -11.79
N ALA A 224 -15.04 25.32 -12.16
CA ALA A 224 -14.81 25.68 -13.56
C ALA A 224 -14.11 24.57 -14.35
N GLU A 225 -13.25 23.78 -13.72
CA GLU A 225 -12.60 22.61 -14.35
C GLU A 225 -13.57 21.43 -14.50
N VAL A 226 -14.41 21.18 -13.49
CA VAL A 226 -15.48 20.19 -13.57
C VAL A 226 -16.46 20.52 -14.69
N VAL A 227 -16.90 21.78 -14.78
CA VAL A 227 -17.79 22.24 -15.86
C VAL A 227 -17.13 22.12 -17.23
N ARG A 228 -15.84 22.44 -17.35
CA ARG A 228 -15.08 22.24 -18.60
C ARG A 228 -14.95 20.77 -18.97
N GLY A 229 -14.66 19.89 -18.00
CA GLY A 229 -14.62 18.46 -18.18
C GLY A 229 -15.96 17.89 -18.64
N ILE A 230 -17.05 18.29 -18.00
CA ILE A 230 -18.42 17.90 -18.39
C ILE A 230 -18.74 18.41 -19.80
N ARG A 231 -18.42 19.65 -20.15
CA ARG A 231 -18.64 20.20 -21.51
C ARG A 231 -17.81 19.50 -22.59
N ALA A 232 -16.54 19.15 -22.27
CA ALA A 232 -15.70 18.36 -23.19
C ALA A 232 -16.29 16.96 -23.43
N THR A 233 -16.87 16.36 -22.39
CA THR A 233 -17.48 15.03 -22.46
C THR A 233 -18.83 15.04 -23.22
N LEU A 234 -19.59 16.14 -23.16
CA LEU A 234 -20.88 16.28 -23.85
C LEU A 234 -20.79 16.37 -25.39
N ARG A 235 -19.59 16.44 -25.97
CA ARG A 235 -19.38 16.42 -27.42
C ARG A 235 -19.60 15.06 -28.09
N GLY A 236 -19.83 13.98 -27.28
CA GLY A 236 -20.16 12.65 -27.78
C GLY A 236 -21.35 12.01 -27.01
N PRO A 237 -22.60 12.44 -27.26
CA PRO A 237 -23.72 12.16 -26.34
C PRO A 237 -24.02 10.69 -26.09
N ARG A 238 -23.85 9.79 -27.07
CA ARG A 238 -24.14 8.35 -26.90
C ARG A 238 -23.07 7.63 -26.08
N ALA A 239 -21.80 7.89 -26.30
CA ALA A 239 -20.70 7.29 -25.52
C ALA A 239 -20.68 7.80 -24.07
N VAL A 240 -21.17 9.02 -23.84
CA VAL A 240 -21.28 9.63 -22.52
C VAL A 240 -22.46 9.06 -21.75
N ALA A 241 -23.64 8.92 -22.37
CA ALA A 241 -24.80 8.35 -21.72
C ALA A 241 -24.55 6.90 -21.24
N THR A 242 -23.88 6.08 -22.05
CA THR A 242 -23.52 4.72 -21.66
C THR A 242 -22.45 4.66 -20.56
N ARG A 243 -21.46 5.57 -20.59
CA ARG A 243 -20.45 5.69 -19.51
C ARG A 243 -21.06 6.22 -18.22
N ALA A 244 -21.92 7.24 -18.30
CA ALA A 244 -22.62 7.79 -17.14
C ALA A 244 -23.57 6.75 -16.51
N ALA A 245 -24.33 6.00 -17.31
CA ALA A 245 -25.20 4.94 -16.83
C ALA A 245 -24.40 3.81 -16.14
N LYS A 246 -23.28 3.38 -16.73
CA LYS A 246 -22.36 2.42 -16.09
C LYS A 246 -21.77 2.97 -14.80
N ALA A 247 -21.34 4.25 -14.78
CA ALA A 247 -20.82 4.90 -13.60
C ALA A 247 -21.86 4.97 -12.47
N CYS A 248 -23.09 5.39 -12.78
CA CYS A 248 -24.19 5.40 -11.80
C CYS A 248 -24.50 4.00 -11.28
N ALA A 249 -24.56 3.00 -12.15
CA ALA A 249 -24.77 1.61 -11.75
C ALA A 249 -23.65 1.09 -10.87
N SER A 250 -22.40 1.41 -11.19
CA SER A 250 -21.23 1.01 -10.39
C SER A 250 -21.21 1.69 -9.02
N VAL A 251 -21.54 2.98 -8.95
CA VAL A 251 -21.64 3.72 -7.68
C VAL A 251 -22.81 3.21 -6.84
N SER A 252 -23.98 2.92 -7.46
CA SER A 252 -25.12 2.36 -6.74
C SER A 252 -24.84 0.96 -6.20
N THR A 253 -24.17 0.10 -6.95
CA THR A 253 -23.74 -1.23 -6.49
C THR A 253 -22.78 -1.13 -5.31
N LEU A 254 -21.80 -0.23 -5.39
CA LEU A 254 -20.86 0.00 -4.30
C LEU A 254 -21.55 0.57 -3.07
N ALA A 255 -22.45 1.55 -3.24
CA ALA A 255 -23.24 2.12 -2.15
C ALA A 255 -24.15 1.08 -1.51
N TRP A 256 -24.84 0.25 -2.31
CA TRP A 256 -25.70 -0.83 -1.83
C TRP A 256 -24.91 -1.88 -1.04
N THR A 257 -23.77 -2.32 -1.56
CA THR A 257 -22.87 -3.27 -0.86
C THR A 257 -22.30 -2.66 0.41
N GLY A 258 -21.98 -1.36 0.40
CA GLY A 258 -21.49 -0.62 1.56
C GLY A 258 -22.56 -0.36 2.64
N LEU A 259 -23.85 -0.35 2.29
CA LEU A 259 -24.96 -0.24 3.25
C LEU A 259 -25.23 -1.56 3.98
N GLN A 260 -24.84 -2.69 3.39
CA GLN A 260 -24.98 -4.00 4.04
C GLN A 260 -23.83 -4.22 5.00
N ALA A 261 -24.12 -4.36 6.29
CA ALA A 261 -23.09 -4.72 7.27
C ALA A 261 -22.48 -6.10 6.94
N ALA A 262 -21.18 -6.24 7.10
CA ALA A 262 -20.53 -7.55 7.00
C ALA A 262 -21.09 -8.51 8.06
N PRO A 263 -21.09 -9.82 7.84
CA PRO A 263 -21.51 -10.81 8.82
C PRO A 263 -20.82 -10.61 10.18
N SER A 264 -21.45 -11.02 11.27
CA SER A 264 -20.82 -10.98 12.58
C SER A 264 -19.65 -11.97 12.63
N SER A 265 -18.49 -11.54 13.09
CA SER A 265 -17.32 -12.40 13.22
C SER A 265 -16.51 -12.05 14.48
N PRO A 266 -15.68 -12.97 14.99
CA PRO A 266 -14.81 -12.70 16.13
C PRO A 266 -13.71 -11.67 15.80
N PHE A 267 -13.51 -11.35 14.52
CA PHE A 267 -12.52 -10.38 14.06
C PHE A 267 -13.04 -8.94 14.05
N ASN A 268 -14.34 -8.73 14.25
CA ASN A 268 -14.97 -7.41 14.32
C ASN A 268 -15.07 -6.92 15.76
N VAL A 269 -13.94 -6.67 16.35
CA VAL A 269 -13.81 -6.09 17.69
C VAL A 269 -12.96 -4.84 17.62
N ARG A 270 -13.18 -3.93 18.56
CA ARG A 270 -12.36 -2.73 18.69
C ARG A 270 -10.92 -3.12 18.99
N ILE A 271 -9.98 -2.60 18.20
CA ILE A 271 -8.57 -2.89 18.39
C ILE A 271 -7.98 -2.11 19.55
N GLY A 272 -7.11 -2.76 20.30
CA GLY A 272 -6.31 -2.14 21.36
C GLY A 272 -5.06 -1.41 20.81
N PRO A 273 -4.25 -0.84 21.71
CA PRO A 273 -3.02 -0.14 21.31
C PRO A 273 -1.88 -1.07 20.87
N HIS A 274 -2.00 -2.36 21.18
CA HIS A 274 -0.95 -3.34 20.90
C HIS A 274 -1.24 -4.13 19.62
N ARG A 275 -0.18 -4.49 18.88
CA ARG A 275 -0.23 -5.39 17.75
C ARG A 275 0.49 -6.68 18.10
N ARG A 276 -0.11 -7.80 17.67
CA ARG A 276 0.60 -9.07 17.52
C ARG A 276 0.89 -9.26 16.06
N PHE A 277 2.14 -9.53 15.77
CA PHE A 277 2.56 -9.77 14.39
C PHE A 277 3.17 -11.16 14.30
N THR A 278 2.75 -11.91 13.31
CA THR A 278 3.28 -13.24 13.02
C THR A 278 3.30 -13.48 11.52
N TRP A 279 3.98 -14.54 11.08
CA TRP A 279 4.12 -14.84 9.67
C TRP A 279 4.18 -16.33 9.39
N VAL A 280 3.89 -16.66 8.12
CA VAL A 280 4.02 -18.00 7.54
C VAL A 280 4.67 -17.86 6.17
N ARG A 281 5.54 -18.79 5.79
CA ARG A 281 6.11 -18.92 4.44
C ARG A 281 5.51 -20.13 3.73
N ALA A 282 5.31 -19.99 2.42
CA ALA A 282 4.83 -21.07 1.56
C ALA A 282 5.53 -21.00 0.20
N ASP A 283 5.72 -22.15 -0.43
CA ASP A 283 6.31 -22.25 -1.77
C ASP A 283 5.33 -21.75 -2.85
N LEU A 284 5.72 -20.74 -3.62
CA LEU A 284 4.90 -20.17 -4.71
C LEU A 284 4.65 -21.19 -5.84
N GLY A 285 5.59 -22.12 -6.07
CA GLY A 285 5.46 -23.18 -7.07
C GLY A 285 4.27 -24.08 -6.77
N ARG A 286 4.04 -24.43 -5.50
CA ARG A 286 2.88 -25.23 -5.07
C ARG A 286 1.56 -24.51 -5.36
N PHE A 287 1.47 -23.21 -5.12
CA PHE A 287 0.27 -22.41 -5.45
C PHE A 287 0.03 -22.34 -6.96
N LYS A 288 1.10 -22.20 -7.76
CA LYS A 288 1.03 -22.27 -9.23
C LYS A 288 0.58 -23.63 -9.71
N ALA A 289 1.07 -24.72 -9.10
CA ALA A 289 0.66 -26.08 -9.44
C ALA A 289 -0.83 -26.32 -9.16
N ILE A 290 -1.35 -25.89 -8.01
CA ILE A 290 -2.78 -25.96 -7.68
C ILE A 290 -3.60 -25.19 -8.71
N LYS A 291 -3.24 -23.95 -9.00
CA LYS A 291 -3.91 -23.14 -10.02
C LYS A 291 -3.91 -23.81 -11.39
N ASN A 292 -2.80 -24.40 -11.80
CA ASN A 292 -2.68 -25.05 -13.11
C ASN A 292 -3.53 -26.33 -13.19
N SER A 293 -3.69 -27.05 -12.07
CA SER A 293 -4.45 -28.33 -12.03
C SER A 293 -5.95 -28.12 -11.83
N LEU A 294 -6.35 -27.12 -11.04
CA LEU A 294 -7.74 -26.92 -10.62
C LEU A 294 -8.40 -25.67 -11.23
N GLY A 295 -7.64 -24.84 -11.92
CA GLY A 295 -8.11 -23.58 -12.51
C GLY A 295 -8.01 -22.38 -11.53
N GLY A 296 -8.53 -21.25 -11.97
CA GLY A 296 -8.48 -19.98 -11.24
C GLY A 296 -7.13 -19.26 -11.37
N THR A 297 -6.88 -18.32 -10.46
CA THR A 297 -5.65 -17.53 -10.38
C THR A 297 -4.86 -17.88 -9.12
N VAL A 298 -3.58 -17.50 -9.06
CA VAL A 298 -2.80 -17.63 -7.81
C VAL A 298 -3.47 -16.90 -6.65
N ASN A 299 -4.10 -15.75 -6.92
CA ASN A 299 -4.84 -15.00 -5.91
C ASN A 299 -6.05 -15.79 -5.37
N ASP A 300 -6.76 -16.50 -6.23
CA ASP A 300 -7.90 -17.33 -5.80
C ASP A 300 -7.43 -18.48 -4.90
N VAL A 301 -6.28 -19.11 -5.21
CA VAL A 301 -5.68 -20.13 -4.35
C VAL A 301 -5.27 -19.53 -3.00
N VAL A 302 -4.65 -18.35 -2.99
CA VAL A 302 -4.29 -17.62 -1.75
C VAL A 302 -5.53 -17.36 -0.90
N LEU A 303 -6.59 -16.79 -1.47
CA LEU A 303 -7.84 -16.51 -0.76
C LEU A 303 -8.52 -17.79 -0.27
N THR A 304 -8.41 -18.89 -1.02
CA THR A 304 -8.92 -20.21 -0.63
C THR A 304 -8.20 -20.75 0.61
N VAL A 305 -6.87 -20.61 0.65
CA VAL A 305 -6.06 -21.01 1.82
C VAL A 305 -6.42 -20.16 3.03
N VAL A 306 -6.54 -18.84 2.86
CA VAL A 306 -6.96 -17.92 3.92
C VAL A 306 -8.35 -18.29 4.44
N ALA A 307 -9.33 -18.51 3.55
CA ALA A 307 -10.69 -18.92 3.94
C ALA A 307 -10.69 -20.22 4.74
N GLY A 308 -9.92 -21.21 4.29
CA GLY A 308 -9.80 -22.50 4.98
C GLY A 308 -9.17 -22.38 6.36
N ALA A 309 -8.10 -21.59 6.49
CA ALA A 309 -7.43 -21.34 7.77
C ALA A 309 -8.36 -20.64 8.76
N LEU A 310 -9.08 -19.61 8.31
CA LEU A 310 -10.05 -18.88 9.14
C LEU A 310 -11.22 -19.76 9.55
N GLY A 311 -11.77 -20.57 8.66
CA GLY A 311 -12.82 -21.54 8.98
C GLY A 311 -12.36 -22.57 10.01
N SER A 312 -11.15 -23.11 9.86
CA SER A 312 -10.55 -24.03 10.82
C SER A 312 -10.31 -23.35 12.17
N TYR A 313 -9.77 -22.14 12.19
CA TYR A 313 -9.58 -21.36 13.40
C TYR A 313 -10.91 -21.15 14.16
N MET A 314 -11.96 -20.76 13.45
CA MET A 314 -13.27 -20.52 14.06
C MET A 314 -13.87 -21.79 14.65
N ARG A 315 -13.79 -22.92 13.93
CA ARG A 315 -14.28 -24.23 14.42
C ARG A 315 -13.52 -24.71 15.65
N ILE A 316 -12.20 -24.57 15.69
CA ILE A 316 -11.36 -24.91 16.87
C ILE A 316 -11.79 -24.08 18.08
N HIS A 317 -12.26 -22.83 17.86
CA HIS A 317 -12.77 -21.97 18.93
C HIS A 317 -14.30 -22.11 19.16
N GLY A 318 -14.88 -23.22 18.74
CA GLY A 318 -16.29 -23.56 19.03
C GLY A 318 -17.31 -22.72 18.26
N ARG A 319 -16.92 -22.10 17.14
CA ARG A 319 -17.86 -21.34 16.28
C ARG A 319 -18.39 -22.23 15.16
N ASP A 320 -19.70 -22.20 15.01
CA ASP A 320 -20.33 -22.77 13.83
C ASP A 320 -19.96 -21.92 12.59
N THR A 321 -19.55 -22.59 11.55
CA THR A 321 -19.16 -21.94 10.27
C THR A 321 -20.05 -22.39 9.11
N GLU A 322 -21.07 -23.22 9.32
CA GLU A 322 -21.95 -23.71 8.27
C GLU A 322 -22.61 -22.54 7.53
N GLY A 323 -22.56 -22.56 6.21
CA GLY A 323 -23.09 -21.48 5.35
C GLY A 323 -22.44 -20.10 5.55
N MET A 324 -21.39 -19.99 6.40
CA MET A 324 -20.77 -18.71 6.75
C MET A 324 -19.78 -18.25 5.67
N GLY A 325 -19.93 -16.98 5.26
CA GLY A 325 -18.94 -16.26 4.47
C GLY A 325 -18.41 -15.04 5.23
N LEU A 326 -17.11 -14.82 5.22
CA LEU A 326 -16.51 -13.57 5.73
C LEU A 326 -16.29 -12.60 4.59
N ARG A 327 -16.60 -11.34 4.80
CA ARG A 327 -16.32 -10.28 3.82
C ARG A 327 -14.90 -9.77 4.02
N ALA A 328 -14.03 -10.01 3.04
CA ALA A 328 -12.68 -9.47 3.00
C ALA A 328 -12.61 -8.22 2.13
N MET A 329 -11.87 -7.21 2.57
CA MET A 329 -11.40 -6.13 1.70
C MET A 329 -10.14 -6.61 0.98
N VAL A 330 -10.22 -6.74 -0.34
CA VAL A 330 -9.13 -7.20 -1.20
C VAL A 330 -8.77 -6.08 -2.18
N PRO A 331 -7.58 -5.48 -2.10
CA PRO A 331 -7.12 -4.54 -3.11
C PRO A 331 -6.86 -5.28 -4.44
N VAL A 332 -7.39 -4.75 -5.53
CA VAL A 332 -7.19 -5.30 -6.89
C VAL A 332 -6.66 -4.21 -7.79
N SER A 333 -5.62 -4.51 -8.56
CA SER A 333 -5.09 -3.58 -9.56
C SER A 333 -6.05 -3.45 -10.74
N ILE A 334 -6.44 -2.22 -11.08
CA ILE A 334 -7.35 -1.91 -12.21
C ILE A 334 -6.51 -1.47 -13.43
N ARG A 335 -5.46 -2.15 -13.77
CA ARG A 335 -4.74 -1.85 -15.01
C ARG A 335 -5.48 -2.47 -16.19
N ALA A 336 -6.04 -1.63 -17.06
CA ALA A 336 -6.36 -2.06 -18.41
C ALA A 336 -5.05 -2.42 -19.13
N ASP A 337 -5.06 -3.51 -19.93
CA ASP A 337 -3.88 -4.03 -20.65
C ASP A 337 -3.20 -3.03 -21.60
N ILE A 338 -3.76 -1.86 -21.80
CA ILE A 338 -3.33 -0.81 -22.74
C ILE A 338 -2.36 0.20 -22.09
N GLU A 339 -2.27 0.26 -20.75
CA GLU A 339 -1.47 1.28 -20.04
C GLU A 339 -0.21 0.71 -19.35
N ARG A 340 0.42 -0.29 -19.91
CA ARG A 340 1.67 -0.91 -19.39
C ARG A 340 2.87 0.02 -19.43
N GLY A 341 2.75 1.24 -19.02
CA GLY A 341 3.85 2.22 -19.02
C GLY A 341 3.53 3.51 -18.28
N ALA A 342 2.30 3.71 -17.85
CA ALA A 342 1.93 4.89 -17.09
C ALA A 342 2.24 4.68 -15.60
N LEU A 343 3.03 5.57 -15.03
CA LEU A 343 3.33 5.66 -13.60
C LEU A 343 2.06 6.03 -12.83
N GLY A 344 1.61 5.16 -11.94
CA GLY A 344 0.46 5.40 -11.05
C GLY A 344 -0.17 4.08 -10.61
N ASN A 345 -0.17 3.79 -9.33
CA ASN A 345 -0.78 2.58 -8.78
C ASN A 345 -2.29 2.84 -8.65
N ARG A 346 -3.11 2.44 -9.64
CA ARG A 346 -4.57 2.47 -9.53
C ARG A 346 -5.04 1.16 -8.89
N VAL A 347 -5.22 1.20 -7.59
CA VAL A 347 -5.73 0.08 -6.79
C VAL A 347 -7.14 0.41 -6.33
N ALA A 348 -8.12 -0.45 -6.63
CA ALA A 348 -9.44 -0.38 -6.04
C ALA A 348 -9.57 -1.39 -4.90
N ALA A 349 -10.14 -0.97 -3.79
CA ALA A 349 -10.59 -1.88 -2.76
C ALA A 349 -11.88 -2.55 -3.19
N MET A 350 -11.91 -3.87 -3.21
CA MET A 350 -13.07 -4.68 -3.50
C MET A 350 -13.47 -5.52 -2.30
N TRP A 351 -14.75 -5.79 -2.17
CA TRP A 351 -15.25 -6.68 -1.12
C TRP A 351 -15.54 -8.06 -1.71
N ALA A 352 -14.73 -9.04 -1.30
CA ALA A 352 -14.88 -10.44 -1.68
C ALA A 352 -15.42 -11.25 -0.50
N THR A 353 -16.32 -12.19 -0.78
CA THR A 353 -16.80 -13.14 0.24
C THR A 353 -15.88 -14.35 0.28
N LEU A 354 -15.30 -14.62 1.45
CA LEU A 354 -14.49 -15.80 1.74
C LEU A 354 -15.38 -16.89 2.35
N PRO A 355 -15.60 -18.02 1.66
CA PRO A 355 -16.51 -19.08 2.10
C PRO A 355 -15.83 -19.95 3.19
N VAL A 356 -15.78 -19.46 4.42
CA VAL A 356 -15.11 -20.13 5.56
C VAL A 356 -15.86 -21.38 6.04
N GLY A 357 -17.14 -21.51 5.67
CA GLY A 357 -17.97 -22.69 5.98
C GLY A 357 -17.68 -23.90 5.10
N ILE A 358 -17.14 -23.70 3.90
CA ILE A 358 -16.81 -24.81 2.99
C ILE A 358 -15.53 -25.50 3.46
N THR A 359 -15.64 -26.77 3.86
CA THR A 359 -14.52 -27.56 4.39
C THR A 359 -13.68 -28.20 3.29
N ASP A 360 -14.32 -28.67 2.20
CA ASP A 360 -13.61 -29.24 1.05
C ASP A 360 -12.79 -28.15 0.33
N PRO A 361 -11.46 -28.34 0.15
CA PRO A 361 -10.60 -27.33 -0.42
C PRO A 361 -10.86 -27.07 -1.92
N VAL A 362 -11.34 -28.06 -2.68
CA VAL A 362 -11.62 -27.91 -4.11
C VAL A 362 -12.92 -27.16 -4.33
N GLU A 363 -13.97 -27.49 -3.57
CA GLU A 363 -15.23 -26.76 -3.59
C GLU A 363 -15.03 -25.31 -3.14
N ARG A 364 -14.22 -25.10 -2.09
CA ARG A 364 -13.88 -23.78 -1.60
C ARG A 364 -13.14 -22.95 -2.65
N LEU A 365 -12.19 -23.56 -3.40
CA LEU A 365 -11.50 -22.86 -4.49
C LEU A 365 -12.47 -22.44 -5.59
N ARG A 366 -13.40 -23.31 -5.98
CA ARG A 366 -14.43 -22.98 -6.98
C ARG A 366 -15.30 -21.83 -6.51
N ALA A 367 -15.75 -21.86 -5.26
CA ALA A 367 -16.58 -20.80 -4.68
C ALA A 367 -15.85 -19.46 -4.61
N VAL A 368 -14.55 -19.46 -4.23
CA VAL A 368 -13.71 -18.26 -4.21
C VAL A 368 -13.52 -17.70 -5.62
N SER A 369 -13.21 -18.55 -6.61
CA SER A 369 -13.01 -18.11 -8.01
C SER A 369 -14.27 -17.47 -8.57
N LEU A 370 -15.43 -18.08 -8.35
CA LEU A 370 -16.73 -17.49 -8.75
C LEU A 370 -16.96 -16.14 -8.09
N ALA A 371 -16.78 -16.03 -6.77
CA ALA A 371 -16.95 -14.78 -6.04
C ALA A 371 -15.99 -13.68 -6.55
N MET A 372 -14.75 -14.03 -6.87
CA MET A 372 -13.78 -13.07 -7.42
C MET A 372 -14.13 -12.61 -8.84
N ASP A 373 -14.67 -13.49 -9.66
CA ASP A 373 -15.11 -13.14 -11.02
C ASP A 373 -16.37 -12.25 -10.98
N GLU A 374 -17.33 -12.52 -10.10
CA GLU A 374 -18.47 -11.65 -9.83
C GLU A 374 -18.04 -10.25 -9.41
N VAL A 375 -17.06 -10.15 -8.48
CA VAL A 375 -16.51 -8.88 -8.01
C VAL A 375 -15.86 -8.11 -9.16
N LYS A 376 -15.07 -8.76 -10.02
CA LYS A 376 -14.45 -8.13 -11.20
C LYS A 376 -15.50 -7.63 -12.20
N GLN A 377 -16.58 -8.38 -12.40
CA GLN A 377 -17.67 -8.04 -13.33
C GLN A 377 -18.64 -6.99 -12.76
N SER A 378 -18.78 -6.90 -11.45
CA SER A 378 -19.73 -6.00 -10.76
C SER A 378 -19.48 -4.50 -10.95
N GLY A 379 -18.35 -4.12 -11.51
CA GLY A 379 -17.97 -2.70 -11.64
C GLY A 379 -17.60 -2.00 -10.30
N GLN A 380 -17.48 -2.75 -9.20
CA GLN A 380 -17.09 -2.17 -7.89
C GLN A 380 -15.79 -1.38 -7.98
N ALA A 381 -14.83 -1.85 -8.77
CA ALA A 381 -13.57 -1.16 -9.00
C ALA A 381 -13.77 0.22 -9.64
N VAL A 382 -14.59 0.31 -10.66
CA VAL A 382 -14.93 1.56 -11.36
C VAL A 382 -15.69 2.48 -10.42
N GLY A 383 -16.64 1.93 -9.64
CA GLY A 383 -17.41 2.71 -8.66
C GLY A 383 -16.51 3.28 -7.56
N ALA A 384 -15.55 2.50 -7.06
CA ALA A 384 -14.57 2.95 -6.08
C ALA A 384 -13.66 4.06 -6.63
N GLU A 385 -13.19 3.95 -7.88
CA GLU A 385 -12.39 5.00 -8.55
C GLU A 385 -13.17 6.29 -8.70
N ILE A 386 -14.45 6.22 -9.11
CA ILE A 386 -15.31 7.39 -9.24
C ILE A 386 -15.55 8.05 -7.88
N LEU A 387 -15.86 7.27 -6.84
CA LEU A 387 -16.04 7.81 -5.50
C LEU A 387 -14.74 8.45 -4.98
N THR A 388 -13.60 7.81 -5.19
CA THR A 388 -12.29 8.36 -4.81
C THR A 388 -12.01 9.67 -5.53
N SER A 389 -12.32 9.78 -6.82
CA SER A 389 -12.18 11.03 -7.57
C SER A 389 -13.11 12.13 -7.05
N LEU A 390 -14.34 11.79 -6.70
CA LEU A 390 -15.32 12.74 -6.14
C LEU A 390 -14.93 13.21 -4.73
N THR A 391 -14.28 12.37 -3.92
CA THR A 391 -13.79 12.75 -2.59
C THR A 391 -12.73 13.85 -2.65
N GLY A 392 -12.02 13.99 -3.77
CA GLY A 392 -11.10 15.10 -4.01
C GLY A 392 -11.78 16.48 -4.02
N PHE A 393 -13.09 16.53 -4.28
CA PHE A 393 -13.89 17.77 -4.33
C PHE A 393 -14.68 18.06 -3.06
N ALA A 394 -14.85 17.05 -2.19
CA ALA A 394 -15.60 17.24 -0.95
C ALA A 394 -14.81 18.08 0.08
N PRO A 395 -15.48 18.96 0.84
CA PRO A 395 -14.86 19.69 1.93
C PRO A 395 -14.20 18.71 2.93
N PRO A 396 -12.98 19.01 3.44
CA PRO A 396 -12.28 18.14 4.38
C PRO A 396 -13.09 17.77 5.62
N THR A 397 -13.95 18.67 6.09
CA THR A 397 -14.85 18.43 7.22
C THR A 397 -15.89 17.34 6.93
N ILE A 398 -16.47 17.33 5.72
CA ILE A 398 -17.41 16.29 5.28
C ILE A 398 -16.65 14.96 5.12
N MET A 399 -15.45 14.99 4.56
CA MET A 399 -14.62 13.80 4.42
C MET A 399 -14.22 13.20 5.77
N ALA A 400 -13.85 14.04 6.74
CA ALA A 400 -13.54 13.60 8.09
C ALA A 400 -14.76 12.95 8.77
N GLN A 401 -15.95 13.51 8.60
CA GLN A 401 -17.17 12.91 9.15
C GLN A 401 -17.54 11.61 8.44
N ALA A 402 -17.43 11.55 7.12
CA ALA A 402 -17.68 10.33 6.34
C ALA A 402 -16.70 9.21 6.77
N ALA A 403 -15.41 9.51 6.92
CA ALA A 403 -14.41 8.57 7.41
C ALA A 403 -14.73 8.06 8.82
N ARG A 404 -15.16 8.95 9.74
CA ARG A 404 -15.59 8.56 11.09
C ARG A 404 -16.83 7.65 11.09
N LEU A 405 -17.79 7.94 10.25
CA LEU A 405 -18.99 7.09 10.09
C LEU A 405 -18.61 5.74 9.51
N GLN A 406 -17.75 5.73 8.50
CA GLN A 406 -17.23 4.50 7.90
C GLN A 406 -16.45 3.65 8.89
N ALA A 407 -15.62 4.24 9.75
CA ALA A 407 -14.86 3.54 10.77
C ALA A 407 -15.78 2.86 11.82
N ARG A 408 -17.00 3.38 12.03
CA ARG A 408 -18.00 2.80 12.94
C ARG A 408 -18.82 1.68 12.31
N GLN A 409 -18.88 1.60 10.99
CA GLN A 409 -19.66 0.58 10.28
C GLN A 409 -18.81 -0.68 10.08
N ARG A 410 -19.45 -1.84 10.19
CA ARG A 410 -18.82 -3.13 9.89
C ARG A 410 -18.93 -3.39 8.37
N LEU A 411 -18.05 -2.75 7.57
CA LEU A 411 -18.06 -2.91 6.11
C LEU A 411 -17.42 -4.21 5.66
N PHE A 412 -16.43 -4.68 6.40
CA PHE A 412 -15.70 -5.93 6.14
C PHE A 412 -15.26 -6.58 7.46
N ASN A 413 -14.90 -7.84 7.40
CA ASN A 413 -14.44 -8.59 8.57
C ASN A 413 -12.92 -8.55 8.72
N LEU A 414 -12.19 -8.48 7.61
CA LEU A 414 -10.73 -8.46 7.59
C LEU A 414 -10.22 -7.82 6.29
N VAL A 415 -8.94 -7.48 6.31
CA VAL A 415 -8.20 -7.05 5.12
C VAL A 415 -7.32 -8.19 4.65
N VAL A 416 -7.33 -8.49 3.35
CA VAL A 416 -6.43 -9.46 2.73
C VAL A 416 -5.78 -8.80 1.52
N THR A 417 -4.48 -8.54 1.58
CA THR A 417 -3.73 -7.97 0.46
C THR A 417 -2.78 -9.02 -0.11
N ASN A 418 -2.67 -9.06 -1.43
CA ASN A 418 -1.70 -9.91 -2.11
C ASN A 418 -0.95 -9.10 -3.17
N VAL A 419 0.32 -8.86 -2.90
CA VAL A 419 1.19 -8.04 -3.75
C VAL A 419 2.24 -8.93 -4.40
N PRO A 420 2.33 -8.95 -5.73
CA PRO A 420 3.43 -9.63 -6.40
C PRO A 420 4.73 -8.85 -6.21
N GLY A 421 5.75 -9.48 -5.67
CA GLY A 421 7.11 -8.95 -5.56
C GLY A 421 8.07 -9.61 -6.55
N PRO A 422 9.34 -9.19 -6.56
CA PRO A 422 10.36 -9.69 -7.47
C PRO A 422 10.64 -11.18 -7.23
N GLN A 423 10.86 -11.91 -8.33
CA GLN A 423 11.13 -13.35 -8.29
C GLN A 423 12.62 -13.63 -8.55
N PHE A 424 13.46 -12.75 -8.05
CA PHE A 424 14.92 -12.84 -8.05
C PHE A 424 15.44 -12.27 -6.72
N PRO A 425 16.64 -12.67 -6.29
CA PRO A 425 17.19 -12.20 -5.02
C PRO A 425 17.44 -10.70 -5.02
N LEU A 426 17.24 -10.08 -3.85
CA LEU A 426 17.57 -8.68 -3.55
C LEU A 426 18.63 -8.66 -2.45
N TYR A 427 19.37 -7.57 -2.37
CA TYR A 427 20.47 -7.40 -1.44
C TYR A 427 20.39 -6.05 -0.73
N LEU A 428 20.88 -6.01 0.49
CA LEU A 428 21.13 -4.78 1.25
C LEU A 428 22.60 -4.74 1.62
N LEU A 429 23.36 -3.82 1.01
CA LEU A 429 24.80 -3.70 1.27
C LEU A 429 25.53 -5.06 1.13
N GLY A 430 25.23 -5.78 0.06
CA GLY A 430 25.80 -7.09 -0.22
C GLY A 430 25.18 -8.29 0.51
N ARG A 431 24.28 -8.08 1.49
CA ARG A 431 23.62 -9.15 2.26
C ARG A 431 22.33 -9.56 1.59
N GLU A 432 22.16 -10.86 1.34
CA GLU A 432 20.97 -11.37 0.63
C GLU A 432 19.71 -11.29 1.49
N LEU A 433 18.64 -10.80 0.88
CA LEU A 433 17.30 -10.79 1.47
C LEU A 433 16.67 -12.19 1.38
N GLU A 434 16.46 -12.85 2.53
CA GLU A 434 15.87 -14.19 2.61
C GLU A 434 14.34 -14.18 2.60
N ALA A 435 13.73 -13.20 3.27
CA ALA A 435 12.28 -13.12 3.40
C ALA A 435 11.80 -11.69 3.67
N VAL A 436 10.58 -11.37 3.22
CA VAL A 436 9.88 -10.12 3.54
C VAL A 436 8.49 -10.46 4.05
N TYR A 437 8.17 -10.11 5.28
CA TYR A 437 6.87 -10.31 5.88
C TYR A 437 6.12 -8.96 5.95
N PRO A 438 5.13 -8.75 5.07
CA PRO A 438 4.40 -7.49 5.02
C PRO A 438 3.37 -7.38 6.14
N MET A 439 3.04 -6.15 6.53
CA MET A 439 1.96 -5.81 7.46
C MET A 439 1.04 -4.74 6.86
N VAL A 440 -0.27 -4.96 6.96
CA VAL A 440 -1.29 -3.98 6.59
C VAL A 440 -1.84 -3.26 7.81
N PRO A 441 -2.31 -2.00 7.68
CA PRO A 441 -2.98 -1.30 8.77
C PRO A 441 -4.29 -1.97 9.14
N LEU A 442 -4.67 -1.86 10.41
CA LEU A 442 -5.97 -2.30 10.92
C LEU A 442 -6.91 -1.12 11.07
N ALA A 443 -8.17 -1.28 10.63
CA ALA A 443 -9.25 -0.36 10.94
C ALA A 443 -9.71 -0.52 12.39
N GLU A 444 -10.34 0.52 12.99
CA GLU A 444 -10.69 0.57 14.42
C GLU A 444 -11.49 -0.66 14.90
N ASN A 445 -12.36 -1.21 14.05
CA ASN A 445 -13.24 -2.35 14.38
C ASN A 445 -12.89 -3.63 13.60
N THR A 446 -11.63 -3.79 13.18
CA THR A 446 -11.17 -4.95 12.41
C THR A 446 -9.84 -5.42 12.99
N ALA A 447 -9.89 -6.52 13.74
CA ALA A 447 -8.75 -7.00 14.52
C ALA A 447 -7.86 -8.03 13.77
N LEU A 448 -8.07 -8.20 12.47
CA LEU A 448 -7.25 -9.10 11.66
C LEU A 448 -6.94 -8.48 10.30
N GLY A 449 -5.66 -8.41 9.98
CA GLY A 449 -5.14 -8.09 8.66
C GLY A 449 -4.18 -9.18 8.20
N ILE A 450 -4.28 -9.59 6.95
CA ILE A 450 -3.39 -10.56 6.32
C ILE A 450 -2.80 -9.90 5.10
N ALA A 451 -1.50 -9.70 5.12
CA ALA A 451 -0.75 -9.18 3.99
C ALA A 451 0.11 -10.30 3.39
N ILE A 452 0.09 -10.43 2.07
CA ILE A 452 0.86 -11.44 1.37
C ILE A 452 1.77 -10.73 0.36
N LEU A 453 3.04 -11.14 0.33
CA LEU A 453 4.02 -10.71 -0.65
C LEU A 453 4.71 -11.93 -1.25
N SER A 454 4.71 -12.04 -2.57
CA SER A 454 5.55 -13.06 -3.22
C SER A 454 6.96 -12.51 -3.42
N TYR A 455 7.96 -13.30 -3.05
CA TYR A 455 9.37 -12.92 -3.18
C TYR A 455 10.22 -14.18 -3.42
N ASN A 456 11.08 -14.15 -4.43
CA ASN A 456 12.09 -15.18 -4.74
C ASN A 456 11.55 -16.62 -4.58
N GLY A 457 10.45 -16.92 -5.28
CA GLY A 457 9.81 -18.25 -5.26
C GLY A 457 8.97 -18.56 -4.03
N GLN A 458 8.87 -17.67 -3.07
CA GLN A 458 8.09 -17.85 -1.83
C GLN A 458 6.87 -16.93 -1.79
N LEU A 459 5.83 -17.34 -1.07
CA LEU A 459 4.73 -16.52 -0.61
C LEU A 459 4.91 -16.27 0.89
N ASN A 460 5.07 -15.02 1.27
CA ASN A 460 5.27 -14.61 2.65
C ASN A 460 3.97 -13.97 3.15
N PHE A 461 3.36 -14.60 4.14
CA PHE A 461 2.13 -14.14 4.79
C PHE A 461 2.50 -13.43 6.07
N GLY A 462 2.16 -12.16 6.21
CA GLY A 462 2.20 -11.42 7.46
C GLY A 462 0.78 -11.28 8.03
N LEU A 463 0.60 -11.63 9.28
CA LEU A 463 -0.67 -11.58 10.00
C LEU A 463 -0.55 -10.62 11.18
N VAL A 464 -1.51 -9.73 11.30
CA VAL A 464 -1.55 -8.74 12.38
C VAL A 464 -2.92 -8.72 13.05
#